data_0bbf71fdf533f09aee9ee2b5e4357bf3
#
_entry.id   0bbf71fdf533f09aee9ee2b5e4357bf3
#
_cell.length_a   1.000
_cell.length_b   1.000
_cell.length_c   1.000
_cell.angle_alpha   90.00
_cell.angle_beta   90.00
_cell.angle_gamma   90.00
#
_symmetry.space_group_name_H-M   'P 1'
#
loop_
_entity.id
_entity.type
_entity.pdbx_description
1 polymer ?
#
loop_
_entity_poly.entity_id
_entity_poly.type
_entity_poly.pdbx_seq_one_letter_code
_entity_poly.pdbx_strand_id
1 'polypeptide(L)'
;MLAPLLRAGQTGEIPDPALTAQIAAQAERITALSPAEVYTLLTPALCGHHPEVAMQWLRDAGLLIHLIPELDATVAFSQEGGRRHKDVWEHTKAVVRQAVPRPAVRWAAVLHDIGKVPTRRFVGPGKVTFHGHAEEGVRMFRRGPRRRIGFPADMVERVELLILYHLRGGQYDSSWTDAAVRRFAHEMGPVLTDLLDLSRADVTSKRPGKRQRCLCLISELAKRIRDIAAEDARVPPLPPGLGNLLMTALGLPPGKHIGVLRGQLEGLCEAGEIDARQPLEYYVEVVRSRGLADGLTVVPPRGIAAPAGVEDPAR
;
A
#
# COMPACT_ATOMS: atom_id res chain seq x y z
N MET A 1 -30.69 -0.65 21.13
CA MET A 1 -30.57 -0.91 19.69
C MET A 1 -29.24 -1.56 19.29
N LEU A 2 -28.15 -1.39 20.02
CA LEU A 2 -26.77 -1.64 19.59
C LEU A 2 -26.10 -2.90 20.14
N ALA A 3 -26.56 -3.40 21.30
CA ALA A 3 -26.04 -4.64 21.88
C ALA A 3 -26.17 -5.85 20.92
N PRO A 4 -27.28 -6.04 20.18
CA PRO A 4 -27.42 -7.13 19.24
C PRO A 4 -26.39 -7.07 18.09
N LEU A 5 -26.07 -5.88 17.56
CA LEU A 5 -25.06 -5.71 16.50
C LEU A 5 -23.66 -6.12 16.96
N LEU A 6 -23.28 -5.62 18.15
CA LEU A 6 -21.97 -5.93 18.72
C LEU A 6 -21.85 -7.44 19.00
N ARG A 7 -22.90 -8.05 19.59
CA ARG A 7 -22.94 -9.49 19.85
C ARG A 7 -22.82 -10.29 18.55
N ALA A 8 -23.59 -9.93 17.51
CA ALA A 8 -23.50 -10.57 16.19
C ALA A 8 -22.07 -10.53 15.63
N GLY A 9 -21.42 -9.37 15.68
CA GLY A 9 -20.04 -9.21 15.22
C GLY A 9 -18.99 -9.95 16.04
N GLN A 10 -19.20 -10.07 17.35
CA GLN A 10 -18.23 -10.70 18.25
C GLN A 10 -18.41 -12.22 18.32
N THR A 11 -19.63 -12.70 18.41
CA THR A 11 -19.93 -14.11 18.70
C THR A 11 -20.51 -14.88 17.52
N GLY A 12 -20.97 -14.19 16.47
CA GLY A 12 -21.70 -14.81 15.35
C GLY A 12 -23.15 -15.17 15.69
N GLU A 13 -23.64 -14.78 16.87
CA GLU A 13 -25.04 -15.04 17.27
C GLU A 13 -25.99 -14.18 16.43
N ILE A 14 -26.95 -14.84 15.77
CA ILE A 14 -27.97 -14.14 14.99
C ILE A 14 -29.02 -13.62 15.98
N PRO A 15 -29.26 -12.29 16.03
CA PRO A 15 -30.24 -11.73 16.91
C PRO A 15 -31.65 -12.28 16.67
N ASP A 16 -32.44 -12.32 17.74
CA ASP A 16 -33.83 -12.82 17.72
C ASP A 16 -34.64 -12.15 16.60
N PRO A 17 -35.41 -12.91 15.79
CA PRO A 17 -36.21 -12.38 14.69
C PRO A 17 -37.29 -11.36 15.16
N ALA A 18 -37.92 -11.56 16.33
CA ALA A 18 -38.89 -10.62 16.82
C ALA A 18 -38.26 -9.30 17.24
N LEU A 19 -37.09 -9.36 17.89
CA LEU A 19 -36.29 -8.17 18.17
C LEU A 19 -35.84 -7.46 16.88
N THR A 20 -35.40 -8.22 15.90
CA THR A 20 -34.99 -7.68 14.59
C THR A 20 -36.15 -6.94 13.90
N ALA A 21 -37.34 -7.52 13.90
CA ALA A 21 -38.55 -6.89 13.36
C ALA A 21 -38.95 -5.62 14.14
N GLN A 22 -38.83 -5.62 15.45
CA GLN A 22 -39.11 -4.42 16.28
C GLN A 22 -38.13 -3.29 15.97
N ILE A 23 -36.86 -3.61 15.73
CA ILE A 23 -35.84 -2.62 15.33
C ILE A 23 -36.10 -2.13 13.93
N ALA A 24 -36.45 -3.01 13.00
CA ALA A 24 -36.77 -2.64 11.60
C ALA A 24 -37.97 -1.67 11.54
N ALA A 25 -38.97 -1.86 12.35
CA ALA A 25 -40.11 -0.95 12.43
C ALA A 25 -39.74 0.50 12.86
N GLN A 26 -38.54 0.71 13.37
CA GLN A 26 -38.03 1.98 13.87
C GLN A 26 -36.62 2.31 13.27
N ALA A 27 -36.23 1.65 12.17
CA ALA A 27 -34.89 1.71 11.63
C ALA A 27 -34.44 3.15 11.29
N GLU A 28 -35.36 3.97 10.81
CA GLU A 28 -35.13 5.37 10.47
C GLU A 28 -34.55 6.19 11.65
N ARG A 29 -34.91 5.83 12.90
CA ARG A 29 -34.40 6.51 14.10
C ARG A 29 -32.88 6.46 14.24
N ILE A 30 -32.19 5.55 13.52
CA ILE A 30 -30.71 5.48 13.53
C ILE A 30 -30.10 6.77 12.97
N THR A 31 -30.82 7.51 12.12
CA THR A 31 -30.36 8.79 11.55
C THR A 31 -30.26 9.92 12.58
N ALA A 32 -30.81 9.74 13.78
CA ALA A 32 -30.66 10.69 14.88
C ALA A 32 -29.29 10.59 15.59
N LEU A 33 -28.52 9.52 15.31
CA LEU A 33 -27.15 9.39 15.83
C LEU A 33 -26.20 10.38 15.14
N SER A 34 -25.32 10.97 15.92
CA SER A 34 -24.21 11.74 15.36
C SER A 34 -23.26 10.82 14.57
N PRO A 35 -22.53 11.36 13.59
CA PRO A 35 -21.54 10.56 12.85
C PRO A 35 -20.51 9.86 13.75
N ALA A 36 -20.07 10.49 14.83
CA ALA A 36 -19.13 9.90 15.78
C ALA A 36 -19.72 8.69 16.52
N GLU A 37 -21.00 8.79 16.91
CA GLU A 37 -21.71 7.65 17.52
C GLU A 37 -21.85 6.50 16.53
N VAL A 38 -22.15 6.79 15.25
CA VAL A 38 -22.23 5.74 14.21
C VAL A 38 -20.88 5.02 14.06
N TYR A 39 -19.75 5.76 13.99
CA TYR A 39 -18.43 5.14 13.92
C TYR A 39 -18.12 4.26 15.14
N THR A 40 -18.37 4.79 16.34
CA THR A 40 -18.12 4.08 17.61
C THR A 40 -18.97 2.81 17.71
N LEU A 41 -20.16 2.84 17.14
CA LEU A 41 -21.07 1.73 17.10
C LEU A 41 -20.67 0.62 16.12
N LEU A 42 -20.38 0.99 14.87
CA LEU A 42 -20.16 0.02 13.81
C LEU A 42 -18.77 -0.62 13.89
N THR A 43 -17.74 0.17 14.22
CA THR A 43 -16.36 -0.29 14.16
C THR A 43 -16.06 -1.51 15.03
N PRO A 44 -16.49 -1.61 16.29
CA PRO A 44 -16.27 -2.81 17.11
C PRO A 44 -16.95 -4.08 16.58
N ALA A 45 -18.14 -3.93 15.97
CA ALA A 45 -18.85 -5.05 15.35
C ALA A 45 -18.16 -5.52 14.07
N LEU A 46 -17.67 -4.59 13.24
CA LEU A 46 -16.90 -4.88 12.03
C LEU A 46 -15.51 -5.46 12.34
N CYS A 47 -14.91 -5.10 13.47
CA CYS A 47 -13.63 -5.64 13.93
C CYS A 47 -13.78 -6.92 14.76
N GLY A 48 -14.98 -7.44 14.94
CA GLY A 48 -15.25 -8.70 15.61
C GLY A 48 -14.82 -9.93 14.79
N HIS A 49 -15.09 -11.11 15.35
CA HIS A 49 -14.77 -12.39 14.72
C HIS A 49 -15.75 -12.79 13.60
N HIS A 50 -16.98 -12.25 13.64
CA HIS A 50 -18.07 -12.55 12.70
C HIS A 50 -18.69 -11.28 12.08
N PRO A 51 -17.86 -10.40 11.46
CA PRO A 51 -18.34 -9.13 10.92
C PRO A 51 -19.39 -9.30 9.82
N GLU A 52 -19.34 -10.41 9.08
CA GLU A 52 -20.31 -10.76 8.05
C GLU A 52 -21.71 -10.99 8.61
N VAL A 53 -21.81 -11.50 9.85
CA VAL A 53 -23.08 -11.68 10.56
C VAL A 53 -23.63 -10.32 11.00
N ALA A 54 -22.77 -9.45 11.52
CA ALA A 54 -23.16 -8.09 11.89
C ALA A 54 -23.65 -7.30 10.67
N MET A 55 -22.95 -7.39 9.53
CA MET A 55 -23.36 -6.75 8.27
C MET A 55 -24.71 -7.27 7.79
N GLN A 56 -24.90 -8.60 7.81
CA GLN A 56 -26.16 -9.20 7.41
C GLN A 56 -27.29 -8.72 8.30
N TRP A 57 -27.08 -8.70 9.60
CA TRP A 57 -28.10 -8.23 10.54
C TRP A 57 -28.43 -6.73 10.36
N LEU A 58 -27.44 -5.87 10.11
CA LEU A 58 -27.69 -4.45 9.79
C LEU A 58 -28.65 -4.31 8.60
N ARG A 59 -28.52 -5.18 7.62
CA ARG A 59 -29.42 -5.20 6.47
C ARG A 59 -30.80 -5.71 6.85
N ASP A 60 -30.88 -6.86 7.53
CA ASP A 60 -32.15 -7.51 7.91
C ASP A 60 -32.98 -6.64 8.85
N ALA A 61 -32.30 -5.86 9.69
CA ALA A 61 -32.93 -4.85 10.56
C ALA A 61 -33.24 -3.52 9.86
N GLY A 62 -33.06 -3.41 8.53
CA GLY A 62 -33.33 -2.20 7.76
C GLY A 62 -32.45 -1.01 8.10
N LEU A 63 -31.36 -1.22 8.87
CA LEU A 63 -30.46 -0.14 9.29
C LEU A 63 -29.45 0.24 8.21
N LEU A 64 -29.05 -0.73 7.37
CA LEU A 64 -27.99 -0.52 6.38
C LEU A 64 -28.31 0.60 5.39
N ILE A 65 -29.53 0.65 4.89
CA ILE A 65 -29.98 1.66 3.90
C ILE A 65 -29.88 3.09 4.45
N HIS A 66 -30.03 3.28 5.76
CA HIS A 66 -29.92 4.60 6.40
C HIS A 66 -28.46 4.97 6.69
N LEU A 67 -27.60 3.99 7.00
CA LEU A 67 -26.21 4.20 7.39
C LEU A 67 -25.29 4.27 6.17
N ILE A 68 -25.39 3.29 5.27
CA ILE A 68 -24.52 3.14 4.10
C ILE A 68 -25.36 2.71 2.89
N PRO A 69 -26.24 3.58 2.37
CA PRO A 69 -27.09 3.25 1.21
C PRO A 69 -26.28 2.84 -0.02
N GLU A 70 -25.04 3.32 -0.16
CA GLU A 70 -24.13 2.94 -1.24
C GLU A 70 -23.76 1.45 -1.16
N LEU A 71 -23.63 0.91 0.05
CA LEU A 71 -23.39 -0.51 0.27
C LEU A 71 -24.68 -1.32 0.09
N ASP A 72 -25.81 -0.82 0.59
CA ASP A 72 -27.10 -1.47 0.40
C ASP A 72 -27.46 -1.64 -1.08
N ALA A 73 -27.11 -0.67 -1.91
CA ALA A 73 -27.29 -0.74 -3.36
C ALA A 73 -26.48 -1.87 -4.05
N THR A 74 -25.51 -2.48 -3.36
CA THR A 74 -24.76 -3.63 -3.87
C THR A 74 -25.48 -4.96 -3.67
N VAL A 75 -26.57 -4.97 -2.93
CA VAL A 75 -27.38 -6.17 -2.67
C VAL A 75 -28.06 -6.62 -3.96
N ALA A 76 -28.06 -7.91 -4.24
CA ALA A 76 -28.57 -8.51 -5.47
C ALA A 76 -27.96 -7.92 -6.76
N PHE A 77 -26.84 -7.17 -6.62
CA PHE A 77 -26.15 -6.58 -7.75
C PHE A 77 -25.13 -7.56 -8.33
N SER A 78 -25.51 -8.19 -9.48
CA SER A 78 -24.66 -9.20 -10.12
C SER A 78 -23.45 -8.59 -10.82
N GLN A 79 -22.29 -9.20 -10.59
CA GLN A 79 -21.04 -8.86 -11.29
C GLN A 79 -20.91 -9.51 -12.67
N GLU A 80 -21.83 -10.44 -13.03
CA GLU A 80 -21.79 -11.14 -14.30
C GLU A 80 -23.16 -11.11 -15.00
N GLY A 81 -23.15 -10.84 -16.30
CA GLY A 81 -24.36 -10.88 -17.12
C GLY A 81 -24.80 -12.32 -17.38
N GLY A 82 -25.83 -12.78 -16.69
CA GLY A 82 -26.58 -13.97 -17.06
C GLY A 82 -26.11 -15.32 -16.52
N ARG A 83 -25.07 -15.41 -15.69
CA ARG A 83 -24.70 -16.65 -14.99
C ARG A 83 -24.64 -16.43 -13.48
N ARG A 84 -25.13 -17.42 -12.73
CA ARG A 84 -25.16 -17.49 -11.24
C ARG A 84 -23.83 -17.03 -10.68
N HIS A 85 -23.77 -15.81 -10.16
CA HIS A 85 -22.94 -15.41 -9.68
C HIS A 85 -22.23 -14.73 -8.69
N LYS A 86 -21.58 -13.72 -8.75
CA LYS A 86 -20.89 -12.96 -7.71
C LYS A 86 -21.71 -11.72 -7.46
N ASP A 87 -22.66 -11.84 -6.56
CA ASP A 87 -23.30 -10.71 -5.91
C ASP A 87 -22.22 -9.90 -5.21
N VAL A 88 -22.16 -8.59 -5.45
CA VAL A 88 -21.17 -7.69 -4.84
C VAL A 88 -21.31 -7.68 -3.32
N TRP A 89 -22.54 -7.73 -2.81
CA TRP A 89 -22.81 -7.83 -1.38
C TRP A 89 -22.22 -9.10 -0.75
N GLU A 90 -22.47 -10.26 -1.35
CA GLU A 90 -21.92 -11.54 -0.87
C GLU A 90 -20.40 -11.58 -0.94
N HIS A 91 -19.85 -11.00 -2.01
CA HIS A 91 -18.40 -10.82 -2.12
C HIS A 91 -17.86 -9.94 -0.99
N THR A 92 -18.47 -8.78 -0.76
CA THR A 92 -18.05 -7.84 0.29
C THR A 92 -18.10 -8.49 1.67
N LYS A 93 -19.18 -9.23 2.02
CA LYS A 93 -19.22 -9.98 3.28
C LYS A 93 -18.06 -10.99 3.40
N ALA A 94 -17.74 -11.70 2.33
CA ALA A 94 -16.63 -12.65 2.33
C ALA A 94 -15.28 -11.95 2.51
N VAL A 95 -15.05 -10.80 1.86
CA VAL A 95 -13.84 -9.98 2.02
C VAL A 95 -13.72 -9.46 3.45
N VAL A 96 -14.78 -8.89 4.01
CA VAL A 96 -14.80 -8.37 5.37
C VAL A 96 -14.52 -9.49 6.39
N ARG A 97 -15.09 -10.66 6.21
CA ARG A 97 -14.82 -11.84 7.07
C ARG A 97 -13.33 -12.24 7.02
N GLN A 98 -12.71 -12.22 5.82
CA GLN A 98 -11.31 -12.61 5.62
C GLN A 98 -10.32 -11.52 6.07
N ALA A 99 -10.74 -10.27 6.14
CA ALA A 99 -9.89 -9.14 6.46
C ALA A 99 -9.40 -9.20 7.92
N VAL A 100 -8.17 -8.72 8.17
CA VAL A 100 -7.65 -8.58 9.52
C VAL A 100 -8.50 -7.59 10.33
N PRO A 101 -8.64 -7.75 11.67
CA PRO A 101 -9.51 -6.92 12.49
C PRO A 101 -8.87 -5.56 12.83
N ARG A 102 -8.30 -4.89 11.84
CA ARG A 102 -7.83 -3.51 11.94
C ARG A 102 -8.88 -2.56 11.35
N PRO A 103 -9.28 -1.50 12.05
CA PRO A 103 -10.35 -0.61 11.60
C PRO A 103 -10.21 -0.14 10.16
N ALA A 104 -9.02 0.34 9.74
CA ALA A 104 -8.81 0.81 8.36
C ALA A 104 -9.07 -0.28 7.32
N VAL A 105 -8.55 -1.50 7.54
CA VAL A 105 -8.71 -2.64 6.63
C VAL A 105 -10.16 -3.11 6.59
N ARG A 106 -10.83 -3.18 7.74
CA ARG A 106 -12.25 -3.58 7.82
C ARG A 106 -13.16 -2.58 7.13
N TRP A 107 -12.98 -1.28 7.36
CA TRP A 107 -13.76 -0.26 6.68
C TRP A 107 -13.47 -0.21 5.17
N ALA A 108 -12.22 -0.35 4.77
CA ALA A 108 -11.89 -0.46 3.35
C ALA A 108 -12.52 -1.71 2.74
N ALA A 109 -12.50 -2.86 3.42
CA ALA A 109 -13.16 -4.10 2.96
C ALA A 109 -14.68 -3.92 2.80
N VAL A 110 -15.34 -3.14 3.67
CA VAL A 110 -16.77 -2.81 3.55
C VAL A 110 -17.05 -1.94 2.33
N LEU A 111 -16.14 -1.03 1.98
CA LEU A 111 -16.40 0.07 1.04
C LEU A 111 -15.68 -0.07 -0.32
N HIS A 112 -14.73 -1.02 -0.48
CA HIS A 112 -13.87 -1.09 -1.68
C HIS A 112 -14.63 -1.17 -3.01
N ASP A 113 -15.77 -1.82 -3.00
CA ASP A 113 -16.54 -2.18 -4.19
C ASP A 113 -17.85 -1.36 -4.39
N ILE A 114 -18.14 -0.38 -3.54
CA ILE A 114 -19.38 0.43 -3.68
C ILE A 114 -19.46 1.15 -5.04
N GLY A 115 -18.32 1.50 -5.62
CA GLY A 115 -18.25 2.14 -6.94
C GLY A 115 -18.64 1.23 -8.10
N LYS A 116 -18.79 -0.08 -7.91
CA LYS A 116 -19.21 -1.02 -8.97
C LYS A 116 -20.63 -0.75 -9.47
N VAL A 117 -21.52 -0.28 -8.60
CA VAL A 117 -22.92 -0.03 -8.97
C VAL A 117 -23.03 1.02 -10.09
N PRO A 118 -22.50 2.24 -9.92
CA PRO A 118 -22.60 3.26 -10.97
C PRO A 118 -21.66 3.03 -12.17
N THR A 119 -20.62 2.22 -12.05
CA THR A 119 -19.63 2.02 -13.11
C THR A 119 -19.89 0.78 -13.97
N ARG A 120 -20.96 0.01 -13.67
CA ARG A 120 -21.30 -1.16 -14.46
C ARG A 120 -21.56 -0.83 -15.92
N ARG A 121 -20.90 -1.54 -16.83
CA ARG A 121 -21.11 -1.47 -18.28
C ARG A 121 -21.24 -2.86 -18.86
N PHE A 122 -22.22 -3.05 -19.74
CA PHE A 122 -22.38 -4.28 -20.55
C PHE A 122 -21.59 -4.11 -21.84
N VAL A 123 -20.59 -4.96 -22.06
CA VAL A 123 -19.69 -4.90 -23.22
C VAL A 123 -19.84 -6.08 -24.17
N GLY A 124 -20.95 -6.79 -24.05
CA GLY A 124 -21.33 -7.94 -24.88
C GLY A 124 -22.20 -8.94 -24.11
N PRO A 125 -22.70 -9.99 -24.76
CA PRO A 125 -23.54 -11.01 -24.13
C PRO A 125 -22.82 -11.64 -22.91
N GLY A 126 -23.38 -11.45 -21.72
CA GLY A 126 -22.86 -11.99 -20.47
C GLY A 126 -21.54 -11.38 -19.98
N LYS A 127 -21.04 -10.31 -20.59
CA LYS A 127 -19.78 -9.66 -20.20
C LYS A 127 -20.03 -8.28 -19.62
N VAL A 128 -19.59 -8.09 -18.37
CA VAL A 128 -19.73 -6.85 -17.61
C VAL A 128 -18.33 -6.33 -17.20
N THR A 129 -18.18 -5.02 -17.24
CA THR A 129 -16.97 -4.32 -16.76
C THR A 129 -17.32 -3.26 -15.75
N PHE A 130 -16.34 -2.89 -14.90
CA PHE A 130 -16.47 -1.90 -13.82
C PHE A 130 -15.26 -0.95 -13.85
N HIS A 131 -14.88 -0.46 -15.05
CA HIS A 131 -13.74 0.43 -15.15
C HIS A 131 -13.93 1.70 -14.32
N GLY A 132 -12.91 2.07 -13.56
CA GLY A 132 -12.92 3.26 -12.72
C GLY A 132 -13.74 3.11 -11.43
N HIS A 133 -14.12 1.89 -11.01
CA HIS A 133 -14.92 1.71 -9.80
C HIS A 133 -14.16 2.08 -8.53
N ALA A 134 -12.83 1.98 -8.50
CA ALA A 134 -12.02 2.37 -7.36
C ALA A 134 -12.07 3.90 -7.14
N GLU A 135 -11.87 4.66 -8.21
CA GLU A 135 -11.96 6.13 -8.19
C GLU A 135 -13.40 6.61 -7.89
N GLU A 136 -14.40 5.94 -8.47
CA GLU A 136 -15.80 6.22 -8.14
C GLU A 136 -16.11 5.87 -6.70
N GLY A 137 -15.62 4.75 -6.20
CA GLY A 137 -15.75 4.35 -4.80
C GLY A 137 -15.21 5.41 -3.82
N VAL A 138 -14.05 6.02 -4.12
CA VAL A 138 -13.53 7.16 -3.35
C VAL A 138 -14.45 8.36 -3.41
N ARG A 139 -14.97 8.72 -4.59
CA ARG A 139 -15.94 9.82 -4.73
C ARG A 139 -17.21 9.58 -3.90
N MET A 140 -17.75 8.36 -3.96
CA MET A 140 -18.91 7.95 -3.19
C MET A 140 -18.62 7.99 -1.68
N PHE A 141 -17.48 7.46 -1.23
CA PHE A 141 -17.05 7.52 0.16
C PHE A 141 -17.03 8.96 0.68
N ARG A 142 -16.40 9.88 -0.05
CA ARG A 142 -16.30 11.30 0.33
C ARG A 142 -17.65 11.99 0.43
N ARG A 143 -18.59 11.68 -0.47
CA ARG A 143 -19.91 12.30 -0.50
C ARG A 143 -20.89 11.74 0.51
N GLY A 144 -20.77 10.45 0.80
CA GLY A 144 -21.71 9.68 1.61
C GLY A 144 -21.14 9.16 2.92
N PRO A 145 -20.53 7.96 2.96
CA PRO A 145 -20.11 7.31 4.19
C PRO A 145 -19.26 8.19 5.09
N ARG A 146 -18.28 8.94 4.55
CA ARG A 146 -17.44 9.85 5.32
C ARG A 146 -18.25 10.89 6.11
N ARG A 147 -19.40 11.34 5.58
CA ARG A 147 -20.21 12.36 6.24
C ARG A 147 -21.15 11.76 7.26
N ARG A 148 -21.64 10.55 7.02
CA ARG A 148 -22.59 9.85 7.90
C ARG A 148 -21.87 9.08 9.02
N ILE A 149 -20.59 8.73 8.80
CA ILE A 149 -19.77 8.00 9.76
C ILE A 149 -18.60 8.89 10.15
N GLY A 150 -18.48 9.21 11.43
CA GLY A 150 -17.48 10.12 11.96
C GLY A 150 -16.09 9.47 12.07
N PHE A 151 -15.48 9.15 10.94
CA PHE A 151 -14.12 8.61 10.93
C PHE A 151 -13.12 9.60 11.55
N PRO A 152 -12.16 9.14 12.37
CA PRO A 152 -10.99 9.93 12.75
C PRO A 152 -10.24 10.44 11.49
N ALA A 153 -9.61 11.60 11.58
CA ALA A 153 -9.00 12.26 10.42
C ALA A 153 -7.93 11.39 9.70
N ASP A 154 -7.07 10.74 10.46
CA ASP A 154 -6.06 9.80 9.97
C ASP A 154 -6.69 8.55 9.31
N MET A 155 -7.84 8.12 9.80
CA MET A 155 -8.60 7.00 9.26
C MET A 155 -9.22 7.33 7.90
N VAL A 156 -9.68 8.57 7.71
CA VAL A 156 -10.29 9.00 6.43
C VAL A 156 -9.32 8.80 5.27
N GLU A 157 -8.11 9.33 5.38
CA GLU A 157 -7.09 9.23 4.34
C GLU A 157 -6.71 7.76 4.07
N ARG A 158 -6.51 6.98 5.13
CA ARG A 158 -6.16 5.54 5.00
C ARG A 158 -7.25 4.76 4.27
N VAL A 159 -8.51 4.95 4.63
CA VAL A 159 -9.64 4.27 3.98
C VAL A 159 -9.75 4.70 2.51
N GLU A 160 -9.61 5.99 2.21
CA GLU A 160 -9.62 6.51 0.83
C GLU A 160 -8.54 5.86 -0.04
N LEU A 161 -7.29 5.83 0.46
CA LEU A 161 -6.17 5.21 -0.26
C LEU A 161 -6.36 3.71 -0.45
N LEU A 162 -6.89 3.01 0.56
CA LEU A 162 -7.18 1.59 0.46
C LEU A 162 -8.29 1.29 -0.55
N ILE A 163 -9.36 2.09 -0.60
CA ILE A 163 -10.41 1.98 -1.64
C ILE A 163 -9.80 2.24 -3.02
N LEU A 164 -8.97 3.28 -3.18
CA LEU A 164 -8.36 3.63 -4.46
C LEU A 164 -7.42 2.54 -4.97
N TYR A 165 -6.63 1.96 -4.08
CA TYR A 165 -5.54 1.06 -4.46
C TYR A 165 -5.85 -0.42 -4.27
N HIS A 166 -7.08 -0.81 -3.87
CA HIS A 166 -7.40 -2.21 -3.53
C HIS A 166 -7.04 -3.22 -4.64
N LEU A 167 -7.08 -2.82 -5.90
CA LEU A 167 -6.70 -3.67 -7.04
C LEU A 167 -5.18 -3.82 -7.22
N ARG A 168 -4.38 -2.88 -6.69
CA ARG A 168 -2.96 -2.78 -7.01
C ARG A 168 -2.14 -3.98 -6.51
N GLY A 169 -2.44 -4.49 -5.31
CA GLY A 169 -1.76 -5.66 -4.76
C GLY A 169 -1.97 -6.95 -5.57
N GLY A 170 -3.12 -7.06 -6.23
CA GLY A 170 -3.43 -8.19 -7.12
C GLY A 170 -2.84 -8.10 -8.53
N GLN A 171 -2.18 -6.99 -8.88
CA GLN A 171 -1.53 -6.80 -10.18
C GLN A 171 -0.08 -7.32 -10.23
N TYR A 172 0.47 -7.69 -9.08
CA TYR A 172 1.81 -8.23 -9.01
C TYR A 172 1.93 -9.57 -9.74
N ASP A 173 3.00 -9.71 -10.48
CA ASP A 173 3.51 -10.99 -10.97
C ASP A 173 5.03 -11.07 -10.77
N SER A 174 5.58 -12.29 -10.83
CA SER A 174 7.00 -12.54 -10.54
C SER A 174 7.98 -11.91 -11.55
N SER A 175 7.49 -11.35 -12.67
CA SER A 175 8.31 -10.64 -13.66
C SER A 175 8.67 -9.20 -13.26
N TRP A 176 8.05 -8.66 -12.21
CA TRP A 176 8.37 -7.32 -11.75
C TRP A 176 9.84 -7.21 -11.38
N THR A 177 10.50 -6.15 -11.84
CA THR A 177 11.86 -5.83 -11.41
C THR A 177 11.88 -5.28 -9.99
N ASP A 178 13.03 -5.30 -9.33
CA ASP A 178 13.18 -4.71 -8.00
C ASP A 178 12.89 -3.21 -8.00
N ALA A 179 13.23 -2.51 -9.07
CA ALA A 179 12.86 -1.11 -9.26
C ALA A 179 11.32 -0.90 -9.29
N ALA A 180 10.58 -1.82 -9.92
CA ALA A 180 9.12 -1.78 -9.92
C ALA A 180 8.55 -2.05 -8.53
N VAL A 181 9.13 -3.00 -7.78
CA VAL A 181 8.73 -3.30 -6.39
C VAL A 181 9.01 -2.12 -5.46
N ARG A 182 10.19 -1.47 -5.58
CA ARG A 182 10.53 -0.25 -4.80
C ARG A 182 9.53 0.87 -5.08
N ARG A 183 9.24 1.13 -6.36
CA ARG A 183 8.26 2.15 -6.75
C ARG A 183 6.88 1.86 -6.20
N PHE A 184 6.42 0.62 -6.32
CA PHE A 184 5.14 0.20 -5.73
C PHE A 184 5.11 0.44 -4.21
N ALA A 185 6.14 -0.01 -3.48
CA ALA A 185 6.22 0.18 -2.03
C ALA A 185 6.23 1.67 -1.64
N HIS A 186 6.96 2.51 -2.39
CA HIS A 186 7.01 3.94 -2.19
C HIS A 186 5.66 4.63 -2.45
N GLU A 187 5.00 4.28 -3.58
CA GLU A 187 3.68 4.82 -3.94
C GLU A 187 2.60 4.48 -2.90
N MET A 188 2.62 3.25 -2.37
CA MET A 188 1.66 2.81 -1.35
C MET A 188 1.95 3.42 0.02
N GLY A 189 3.20 3.75 0.30
CA GLY A 189 3.62 4.47 1.50
C GLY A 189 3.03 3.90 2.79
N PRO A 190 2.35 4.75 3.60
CA PRO A 190 1.87 4.35 4.93
C PRO A 190 0.73 3.31 4.90
N VAL A 191 0.08 3.09 3.75
CA VAL A 191 -1.02 2.11 3.63
C VAL A 191 -0.56 0.77 3.08
N LEU A 192 0.73 0.58 2.76
CA LEU A 192 1.25 -0.62 2.12
C LEU A 192 0.87 -1.92 2.84
N THR A 193 1.08 -1.98 4.14
CA THR A 193 0.76 -3.18 4.95
C THR A 193 -0.75 -3.46 4.94
N ASP A 194 -1.57 -2.44 5.15
CA ASP A 194 -3.03 -2.56 5.15
C ASP A 194 -3.55 -2.95 3.76
N LEU A 195 -2.93 -2.44 2.69
CA LEU A 195 -3.25 -2.79 1.31
C LEU A 195 -2.95 -4.26 1.00
N LEU A 196 -1.80 -4.77 1.42
CA LEU A 196 -1.46 -6.19 1.22
C LEU A 196 -2.41 -7.12 1.98
N ASP A 197 -2.85 -6.72 3.19
CA ASP A 197 -3.83 -7.49 3.96
C ASP A 197 -5.23 -7.41 3.34
N LEU A 198 -5.65 -6.24 2.85
CA LEU A 198 -6.89 -6.10 2.08
C LEU A 198 -6.86 -6.94 0.80
N SER A 199 -5.74 -6.91 0.07
CA SER A 199 -5.56 -7.70 -1.15
C SER A 199 -5.66 -9.20 -0.89
N ARG A 200 -5.14 -9.70 0.25
CA ARG A 200 -5.33 -11.11 0.66
C ARG A 200 -6.79 -11.42 0.97
N ALA A 201 -7.46 -10.50 1.66
CA ALA A 201 -8.88 -10.65 2.01
C ALA A 201 -9.78 -10.68 0.78
N ASP A 202 -9.44 -9.91 -0.26
CA ASP A 202 -10.21 -9.82 -1.51
C ASP A 202 -10.10 -11.09 -2.40
N VAL A 203 -9.17 -11.99 -2.08
CA VAL A 203 -9.07 -13.28 -2.79
C VAL A 203 -10.19 -14.22 -2.35
N THR A 204 -11.37 -14.08 -2.95
CA THR A 204 -12.59 -14.85 -2.65
C THR A 204 -12.89 -15.98 -3.65
N SER A 205 -11.95 -16.31 -4.53
CA SER A 205 -12.13 -17.38 -5.53
C SER A 205 -12.45 -18.73 -4.89
N LYS A 206 -13.54 -19.36 -5.32
CA LYS A 206 -13.91 -20.74 -4.91
C LYS A 206 -13.06 -21.82 -5.59
N ARG A 207 -12.20 -21.47 -6.56
CA ARG A 207 -11.28 -22.40 -7.24
C ARG A 207 -9.99 -22.49 -6.41
N PRO A 208 -9.70 -23.63 -5.72
CA PRO A 208 -8.58 -23.72 -4.76
C PRO A 208 -7.24 -23.36 -5.39
N GLY A 209 -6.90 -23.87 -6.55
CA GLY A 209 -5.64 -23.58 -7.23
C GLY A 209 -5.48 -22.10 -7.63
N LYS A 210 -6.57 -21.43 -8.07
CA LYS A 210 -6.54 -20.00 -8.35
C LYS A 210 -6.36 -19.19 -7.07
N ARG A 211 -7.11 -19.53 -6.01
CA ARG A 211 -7.01 -18.85 -4.72
C ARG A 211 -5.59 -18.94 -4.16
N GLN A 212 -5.02 -20.16 -4.14
CA GLN A 212 -3.67 -20.39 -3.64
C GLN A 212 -2.63 -19.60 -4.43
N ARG A 213 -2.69 -19.60 -5.76
CA ARG A 213 -1.77 -18.84 -6.61
C ARG A 213 -1.81 -17.34 -6.28
N CYS A 214 -3.00 -16.75 -6.18
CA CYS A 214 -3.13 -15.32 -5.84
C CYS A 214 -2.52 -15.02 -4.47
N LEU A 215 -2.79 -15.83 -3.45
CA LEU A 215 -2.23 -15.65 -2.10
C LEU A 215 -0.71 -15.81 -2.08
N CYS A 216 -0.15 -16.75 -2.86
CA CYS A 216 1.30 -16.93 -3.01
C CYS A 216 1.95 -15.69 -3.62
N LEU A 217 1.38 -15.13 -4.70
CA LEU A 217 1.91 -13.92 -5.34
C LEU A 217 1.91 -12.71 -4.39
N ILE A 218 0.83 -12.49 -3.64
CA ILE A 218 0.80 -11.39 -2.65
C ILE A 218 1.84 -11.62 -1.54
N SER A 219 2.04 -12.87 -1.13
CA SER A 219 3.04 -13.22 -0.11
C SER A 219 4.48 -13.06 -0.63
N GLU A 220 4.72 -13.40 -1.89
CA GLU A 220 5.98 -13.17 -2.59
C GLU A 220 6.28 -11.67 -2.68
N LEU A 221 5.31 -10.85 -3.12
CA LEU A 221 5.46 -9.40 -3.15
C LEU A 221 5.81 -8.84 -1.78
N ALA A 222 5.08 -9.25 -0.73
CA ALA A 222 5.35 -8.81 0.64
C ALA A 222 6.76 -9.21 1.13
N LYS A 223 7.24 -10.39 0.74
CA LYS A 223 8.61 -10.84 1.05
C LYS A 223 9.64 -9.99 0.30
N ARG A 224 9.48 -9.83 -1.01
CA ARG A 224 10.41 -9.02 -1.84
C ARG A 224 10.52 -7.59 -1.35
N ILE A 225 9.39 -6.96 -0.97
CA ILE A 225 9.40 -5.60 -0.40
C ILE A 225 10.28 -5.55 0.86
N ARG A 226 10.15 -6.51 1.76
CA ARG A 226 10.98 -6.56 2.98
C ARG A 226 12.45 -6.81 2.69
N ASP A 227 12.75 -7.75 1.79
CA ASP A 227 14.13 -8.10 1.43
C ASP A 227 14.84 -6.89 0.80
N ILE A 228 14.19 -6.21 -0.14
CA ILE A 228 14.70 -4.99 -0.80
C ILE A 228 14.86 -3.86 0.22
N ALA A 229 13.89 -3.64 1.12
CA ALA A 229 13.99 -2.62 2.16
C ALA A 229 15.16 -2.91 3.13
N ALA A 230 15.40 -4.19 3.45
CA ALA A 230 16.53 -4.59 4.28
C ALA A 230 17.87 -4.38 3.57
N GLU A 231 17.92 -4.60 2.25
CA GLU A 231 19.11 -4.34 1.44
C GLU A 231 19.37 -2.82 1.33
N ASP A 232 18.33 -2.04 1.02
CA ASP A 232 18.42 -0.58 0.92
C ASP A 232 18.75 0.09 2.25
N ALA A 233 18.35 -0.51 3.38
CA ALA A 233 18.66 -0.03 4.73
C ALA A 233 20.10 -0.34 5.18
N ARG A 234 20.83 -1.21 4.47
CA ARG A 234 22.25 -1.41 4.75
C ARG A 234 22.96 -0.11 4.47
N VAL A 235 23.54 0.48 5.51
CA VAL A 235 24.37 1.68 5.36
C VAL A 235 25.59 1.27 4.55
N PRO A 236 25.87 1.90 3.39
CA PRO A 236 27.03 1.56 2.60
C PRO A 236 28.30 1.60 3.47
N PRO A 237 29.23 0.65 3.30
CA PRO A 237 30.47 0.66 4.06
C PRO A 237 31.32 1.89 3.77
N LEU A 238 31.16 2.49 2.57
CA LEU A 238 31.89 3.68 2.15
C LEU A 238 31.03 4.94 2.25
N PRO A 239 31.57 6.06 2.72
CA PRO A 239 30.84 7.33 2.84
C PRO A 239 30.46 7.92 1.47
N PRO A 240 29.35 8.70 1.41
CA PRO A 240 28.98 9.43 0.20
C PRO A 240 30.07 10.45 -0.19
N GLY A 241 30.21 10.70 -1.48
CA GLY A 241 31.21 11.67 -2.01
C GLY A 241 32.62 11.10 -2.22
N LEU A 242 32.91 9.87 -1.79
CA LEU A 242 34.22 9.24 -1.92
C LEU A 242 34.73 9.24 -3.38
N GLY A 243 33.86 8.98 -4.37
CA GLY A 243 34.25 9.00 -5.79
C GLY A 243 34.83 10.35 -6.24
N ASN A 244 34.25 11.47 -5.80
CA ASN A 244 34.76 12.80 -6.11
C ASN A 244 36.12 13.06 -5.46
N LEU A 245 36.29 12.65 -4.20
CA LEU A 245 37.56 12.81 -3.52
C LEU A 245 38.66 11.94 -4.16
N LEU A 246 38.35 10.68 -4.56
CA LEU A 246 39.31 9.80 -5.26
C LEU A 246 39.77 10.45 -6.57
N MET A 247 38.85 11.01 -7.36
CA MET A 247 39.21 11.74 -8.58
C MET A 247 40.17 12.89 -8.31
N THR A 248 39.86 13.73 -7.31
CA THR A 248 40.65 14.92 -6.96
C THR A 248 41.99 14.53 -6.33
N ALA A 249 41.98 13.64 -5.35
CA ALA A 249 43.18 13.30 -4.58
C ALA A 249 44.21 12.44 -5.34
N LEU A 250 43.73 11.66 -6.33
CA LEU A 250 44.56 10.76 -7.13
C LEU A 250 44.79 11.30 -8.57
N GLY A 251 44.20 12.44 -8.94
CA GLY A 251 44.30 13.02 -10.27
C GLY A 251 43.63 12.16 -11.35
N LEU A 252 42.58 11.42 -11.02
CA LEU A 252 41.92 10.51 -11.94
C LEU A 252 40.78 11.22 -12.69
N PRO A 253 40.62 10.96 -14.02
CA PRO A 253 39.47 11.47 -14.76
C PRO A 253 38.16 10.79 -14.34
N PRO A 254 36.99 11.42 -14.59
CA PRO A 254 35.71 10.75 -14.43
C PRO A 254 35.61 9.51 -15.33
N GLY A 255 35.19 8.36 -14.78
CA GLY A 255 35.05 7.15 -15.58
C GLY A 255 34.72 5.90 -14.78
N LYS A 256 34.56 4.78 -15.49
CA LYS A 256 34.19 3.47 -14.89
C LYS A 256 35.21 2.97 -13.85
N HIS A 257 36.48 3.37 -13.96
CA HIS A 257 37.53 3.01 -13.01
C HIS A 257 37.26 3.51 -11.59
N ILE A 258 36.57 4.65 -11.41
CA ILE A 258 36.16 5.13 -10.08
C ILE A 258 35.14 4.17 -9.45
N GLY A 259 34.22 3.61 -10.25
CA GLY A 259 33.30 2.56 -9.81
C GLY A 259 34.02 1.28 -9.41
N VAL A 260 35.05 0.90 -10.16
CA VAL A 260 35.92 -0.27 -9.85
C VAL A 260 36.64 -0.07 -8.52
N LEU A 261 37.29 1.08 -8.31
CA LEU A 261 37.97 1.41 -7.05
C LEU A 261 37.02 1.36 -5.86
N ARG A 262 35.82 1.94 -6.02
CA ARG A 262 34.80 1.86 -4.96
C ARG A 262 34.38 0.43 -4.67
N GLY A 263 34.16 -0.39 -5.70
CA GLY A 263 33.83 -1.81 -5.51
C GLY A 263 34.92 -2.61 -4.81
N GLN A 264 36.20 -2.31 -5.11
CA GLN A 264 37.35 -2.93 -4.41
C GLN A 264 37.36 -2.54 -2.92
N LEU A 265 37.16 -1.25 -2.60
CA LEU A 265 37.11 -0.76 -1.22
C LEU A 265 35.90 -1.35 -0.46
N GLU A 266 34.74 -1.46 -1.11
CA GLU A 266 33.56 -2.13 -0.54
C GLU A 266 33.86 -3.59 -0.21
N GLY A 267 34.48 -4.32 -1.15
CA GLY A 267 34.89 -5.71 -0.90
C GLY A 267 35.88 -5.86 0.24
N LEU A 268 36.84 -4.94 0.40
CA LEU A 268 37.79 -4.94 1.52
C LEU A 268 37.10 -4.67 2.86
N CYS A 269 36.09 -3.77 2.89
CA CYS A 269 35.27 -3.55 4.10
C CYS A 269 34.45 -4.80 4.45
N GLU A 270 33.86 -5.45 3.45
CA GLU A 270 33.06 -6.67 3.65
C GLU A 270 33.91 -7.85 4.15
N ALA A 271 35.15 -7.94 3.68
CA ALA A 271 36.11 -8.93 4.13
C ALA A 271 36.68 -8.62 5.53
N GLY A 272 36.41 -7.44 6.08
CA GLY A 272 36.98 -6.99 7.37
C GLY A 272 38.48 -6.64 7.31
N GLU A 273 39.01 -6.41 6.11
CA GLU A 273 40.42 -6.04 5.92
C GLU A 273 40.66 -4.54 6.13
N ILE A 274 39.65 -3.72 6.00
CA ILE A 274 39.68 -2.29 6.30
C ILE A 274 38.39 -1.90 7.05
N ASP A 275 38.47 -0.82 7.83
CA ASP A 275 37.32 -0.34 8.60
C ASP A 275 36.28 0.35 7.70
N ALA A 276 35.01 0.00 7.90
CA ALA A 276 33.88 0.69 7.26
C ALA A 276 33.57 2.03 7.96
N ARG A 277 32.94 2.93 7.23
CA ARG A 277 32.41 4.21 7.75
C ARG A 277 33.46 5.15 8.33
N GLN A 278 34.71 5.07 7.84
CA GLN A 278 35.78 5.96 8.18
C GLN A 278 35.65 7.31 7.39
N PRO A 279 36.37 8.35 7.78
CA PRO A 279 36.50 9.59 7.01
C PRO A 279 36.97 9.30 5.56
N LEU A 280 36.61 10.18 4.63
CA LEU A 280 36.90 10.03 3.20
C LEU A 280 38.39 9.85 2.93
N GLU A 281 39.24 10.58 3.68
CA GLU A 281 40.70 10.60 3.57
C GLU A 281 41.31 9.24 3.90
N TYR A 282 40.71 8.48 4.83
CA TYR A 282 41.15 7.13 5.16
C TYR A 282 41.14 6.22 3.93
N TYR A 283 40.10 6.27 3.12
CA TYR A 283 40.00 5.43 1.92
C TYR A 283 40.96 5.86 0.81
N VAL A 284 41.27 7.16 0.72
CA VAL A 284 42.29 7.65 -0.20
C VAL A 284 43.65 7.06 0.18
N GLU A 285 43.97 7.03 1.48
CA GLU A 285 45.21 6.43 1.96
C GLU A 285 45.26 4.92 1.73
N VAL A 286 44.14 4.22 1.94
CA VAL A 286 44.03 2.78 1.60
C VAL A 286 44.30 2.55 0.12
N VAL A 287 43.72 3.35 -0.78
CA VAL A 287 43.98 3.22 -2.22
C VAL A 287 45.46 3.40 -2.55
N ARG A 288 46.11 4.39 -1.93
CA ARG A 288 47.57 4.65 -2.12
C ARG A 288 48.44 3.53 -1.56
N SER A 289 48.21 3.17 -0.31
CA SER A 289 49.04 2.18 0.38
C SER A 289 48.94 0.77 -0.21
N ARG A 290 47.77 0.43 -0.76
CA ARG A 290 47.54 -0.87 -1.42
C ARG A 290 47.74 -0.86 -2.94
N GLY A 291 48.11 0.28 -3.55
CA GLY A 291 48.33 0.37 -4.98
C GLY A 291 47.10 0.11 -5.84
N LEU A 292 45.86 0.32 -5.29
CA LEU A 292 44.61 -0.03 -6.00
C LEU A 292 44.38 0.81 -7.25
N ALA A 293 45.04 1.98 -7.35
CA ALA A 293 44.95 2.87 -8.50
C ALA A 293 46.10 2.66 -9.49
N ASP A 294 46.99 1.71 -9.30
CA ASP A 294 48.15 1.48 -10.14
C ASP A 294 47.73 1.13 -11.59
N GLY A 295 48.27 1.82 -12.53
CA GLY A 295 47.93 1.66 -13.97
C GLY A 295 46.70 2.44 -14.45
N LEU A 296 46.02 3.23 -13.57
CA LEU A 296 44.97 4.14 -13.99
C LEU A 296 45.57 5.45 -14.52
N THR A 297 44.93 6.05 -15.55
CA THR A 297 45.44 7.27 -16.19
C THR A 297 45.32 8.47 -15.24
N VAL A 298 46.44 9.07 -14.88
CA VAL A 298 46.53 10.30 -14.07
C VAL A 298 46.34 11.52 -14.97
N VAL A 299 45.39 12.37 -14.65
CA VAL A 299 45.21 13.69 -15.31
C VAL A 299 46.07 14.68 -14.53
N PRO A 300 47.06 15.34 -15.15
CA PRO A 300 47.84 16.37 -14.48
C PRO A 300 46.89 17.50 -14.00
N PRO A 301 47.12 18.08 -12.83
CA PRO A 301 46.30 19.18 -12.33
C PRO A 301 46.37 20.33 -13.36
N ARG A 302 45.24 20.88 -13.77
CA ARG A 302 45.17 22.10 -14.57
C ARG A 302 45.87 23.20 -13.77
N GLY A 303 47.04 23.66 -14.29
CA GLY A 303 47.77 24.75 -13.68
C GLY A 303 46.85 25.96 -13.53
N ILE A 304 46.91 26.57 -12.36
CA ILE A 304 46.32 27.88 -12.12
C ILE A 304 47.07 28.85 -13.04
N ALA A 305 46.39 29.34 -14.08
CA ALA A 305 46.97 30.39 -14.95
C ALA A 305 47.31 31.58 -14.07
N ALA A 306 48.59 31.99 -14.10
CA ALA A 306 49.03 33.21 -13.41
C ALA A 306 48.23 34.42 -13.95
N PRO A 307 47.85 35.37 -13.11
CA PRO A 307 47.16 36.57 -13.57
C PRO A 307 48.08 37.33 -14.57
N ALA A 308 47.54 37.63 -15.74
CA ALA A 308 48.21 38.45 -16.75
C ALA A 308 48.68 39.76 -16.16
N GLY A 309 49.94 40.11 -16.41
CA GLY A 309 50.62 41.29 -15.87
C GLY A 309 49.87 42.58 -16.19
N VAL A 310 49.88 43.45 -15.21
CA VAL A 310 49.45 44.84 -15.30
C VAL A 310 50.46 45.53 -16.23
N GLU A 311 50.03 46.02 -17.40
CA GLU A 311 50.79 46.93 -18.24
C GLU A 311 50.83 48.29 -17.53
N ASP A 312 52.04 48.78 -17.33
CA ASP A 312 52.39 50.08 -16.79
C ASP A 312 52.13 51.17 -17.86
N PRO A 313 51.32 52.21 -17.62
CA PRO A 313 51.11 53.29 -18.58
C PRO A 313 52.10 54.39 -18.37
N ALA A 314 53.32 54.24 -18.96
CA ALA A 314 54.23 55.37 -19.11
C ALA A 314 55.19 55.13 -20.28
N ARG A 315 54.76 55.53 -21.51
CA ARG A 315 55.58 56.26 -22.51
C ARG A 315 54.70 56.62 -23.71
#